data_6a64728ee3515e2c51a1302c70305112
#
_entry.id   6a64728ee3515e2c51a1302c70305112
#
_cell.length_a   1.000
_cell.length_b   1.000
_cell.length_c   1.000
_cell.angle_alpha   90.00
_cell.angle_beta   90.00
_cell.angle_gamma   90.00
#
_symmetry.space_group_name_H-M   'P 1'
#
loop_
_entity.id
_entity.type
_entity.pdbx_description
1 polymer ?
#
loop_
_entity_poly.entity_id
_entity_poly.type
_entity_poly.pdbx_seq_one_letter_code
_entity_poly.pdbx_strand_id
1 'polypeptide(L)'
;MWTLAGLGFTIGQFFHMKYVFFYGISRPFLLADGIQPPNHPKCIARIHLYSDMWRYFDEGLHKFMHRYIYLPVMNVLGHSRNLFMQLIAAIICFSFVYLWHGIMPHVFTWSALNFIGIL
;
A
#
# COMPACT_ATOMS: atom_id res chain seq x y z
N MET A 1 27.80 -3.93 -2.61
CA MET A 1 26.72 -3.69 -1.64
C MET A 1 26.03 -2.34 -1.85
N TRP A 2 26.75 -1.22 -1.87
CA TRP A 2 26.20 0.12 -2.13
C TRP A 2 25.52 0.28 -3.49
N THR A 3 26.02 -0.36 -4.54
CA THR A 3 25.43 -0.32 -5.89
C THR A 3 24.04 -0.92 -5.93
N LEU A 4 23.81 -2.05 -5.25
CA LEU A 4 22.49 -2.70 -5.16
C LEU A 4 21.50 -1.86 -4.34
N ALA A 5 21.97 -1.26 -3.23
CA ALA A 5 21.14 -0.36 -2.43
C ALA A 5 20.76 0.91 -3.22
N GLY A 6 21.70 1.50 -3.95
CA GLY A 6 21.46 2.64 -4.82
C GLY A 6 20.49 2.31 -5.97
N LEU A 7 20.62 1.14 -6.58
CA LEU A 7 19.69 0.67 -7.61
C LEU A 7 18.28 0.48 -7.06
N GLY A 8 18.16 -0.17 -5.91
CA GLY A 8 16.86 -0.37 -5.24
C GLY A 8 16.18 0.96 -4.90
N PHE A 9 16.94 1.92 -4.37
CA PHE A 9 16.43 3.26 -4.08
C PHE A 9 15.96 3.98 -5.36
N THR A 10 16.75 3.92 -6.44
CA THR A 10 16.41 4.56 -7.73
C THR A 10 15.16 3.95 -8.34
N ILE A 11 15.01 2.62 -8.30
CA ILE A 11 13.81 1.92 -8.78
C ILE A 11 12.59 2.36 -7.95
N GLY A 12 12.73 2.45 -6.63
CA GLY A 12 11.67 2.94 -5.75
C GLY A 12 11.25 4.39 -6.07
N GLN A 13 12.21 5.28 -6.33
CA GLN A 13 11.92 6.66 -6.74
C GLN A 13 11.24 6.73 -8.10
N PHE A 14 11.68 5.93 -9.07
CA PHE A 14 11.03 5.85 -10.39
C PHE A 14 9.56 5.38 -10.25
N PHE A 15 9.33 4.37 -9.43
CA PHE A 15 8.00 3.87 -9.16
C PHE A 15 7.11 4.95 -8.50
N HIS A 16 7.65 5.68 -7.54
CA HIS A 16 6.97 6.82 -6.93
C HIS A 16 6.60 7.90 -7.96
N MET A 17 7.53 8.30 -8.84
CA MET A 17 7.27 9.29 -9.89
C MET A 17 6.17 8.84 -10.84
N LYS A 18 6.13 7.55 -11.20
CA LYS A 18 5.06 6.97 -12.01
C LYS A 18 3.68 7.19 -11.36
N TYR A 19 3.56 6.95 -10.07
CA TYR A 19 2.30 7.17 -9.34
C TYR A 19 1.94 8.64 -9.23
N VAL A 20 2.90 9.53 -8.96
CA VAL A 20 2.68 10.98 -8.96
C VAL A 20 2.14 11.46 -10.32
N PHE A 21 2.66 10.92 -11.41
CA PHE A 21 2.19 11.24 -12.75
C PHE A 21 0.74 10.78 -12.98
N PHE A 22 0.40 9.53 -12.67
CA PHE A 22 -0.96 9.00 -12.83
C PHE A 22 -1.98 9.76 -11.97
N TYR A 23 -1.68 9.99 -10.70
CA TYR A 23 -2.54 10.76 -9.83
C TYR A 23 -2.64 12.23 -10.27
N GLY A 24 -1.54 12.80 -10.80
CA GLY A 24 -1.51 14.16 -11.31
C GLY A 24 -2.42 14.37 -12.51
N ILE A 25 -2.47 13.41 -13.44
CA ILE A 25 -3.36 13.48 -14.63
C ILE A 25 -4.81 13.23 -14.24
N SER A 26 -5.09 12.23 -13.43
CA SER A 26 -6.49 11.88 -13.09
C SER A 26 -7.16 12.88 -12.16
N ARG A 27 -6.40 13.58 -11.33
CA ARG A 27 -6.92 14.53 -10.33
C ARG A 27 -7.78 15.65 -10.91
N PRO A 28 -7.35 16.40 -11.96
CA PRO A 28 -8.17 17.47 -12.52
C PRO A 28 -9.49 16.97 -13.11
N PHE A 29 -9.51 15.78 -13.72
CA PHE A 29 -10.75 15.19 -14.24
C PHE A 29 -11.72 14.84 -13.12
N LEU A 30 -11.25 14.21 -12.04
CA LEU A 30 -12.08 13.90 -10.87
C LEU A 30 -12.65 15.18 -10.22
N LEU A 31 -11.84 16.24 -10.12
CA LEU A 31 -12.30 17.51 -9.58
C LEU A 31 -13.34 18.19 -10.48
N ALA A 32 -13.19 18.08 -11.81
CA ALA A 32 -14.19 18.56 -12.76
C ALA A 32 -15.53 17.84 -12.63
N ASP A 33 -15.49 16.54 -12.30
CA ASP A 33 -16.68 15.72 -12.02
C ASP A 33 -17.24 15.90 -10.60
N GLY A 34 -16.66 16.82 -9.80
CA GLY A 34 -17.08 17.06 -8.41
C GLY A 34 -16.66 16.00 -7.40
N ILE A 35 -15.77 15.08 -7.82
CA ILE A 35 -15.25 14.00 -6.97
C ILE A 35 -13.98 14.46 -6.28
N GLN A 36 -13.91 14.31 -4.95
CA GLN A 36 -12.68 14.58 -4.19
C GLN A 36 -11.66 13.45 -4.37
N PRO A 37 -10.56 13.70 -5.10
CA PRO A 37 -9.54 12.69 -5.32
C PRO A 37 -8.70 12.44 -4.05
N PRO A 38 -8.07 11.26 -3.93
CA PRO A 38 -7.09 11.02 -2.88
C PRO A 38 -5.90 11.98 -3.01
N ASN A 39 -5.15 12.13 -1.92
CA ASN A 39 -3.95 12.96 -1.92
C ASN A 39 -2.87 12.36 -2.82
N HIS A 40 -1.97 13.23 -3.30
CA HIS A 40 -0.78 12.78 -4.02
C HIS A 40 0.10 11.86 -3.13
N PRO A 41 0.75 10.86 -3.74
CA PRO A 41 1.71 10.01 -3.05
C PRO A 41 2.77 10.86 -2.33
N LYS A 42 3.04 10.55 -1.06
CA LYS A 42 4.15 11.19 -0.35
C LYS A 42 5.48 10.64 -0.86
N CYS A 43 6.47 11.51 -0.92
CA CYS A 43 7.81 11.10 -1.33
C CYS A 43 8.36 10.01 -0.40
N ILE A 44 8.68 8.84 -0.94
CA ILE A 44 9.17 7.69 -0.17
C ILE A 44 10.50 7.98 0.55
N ALA A 45 11.32 8.90 0.03
CA ALA A 45 12.55 9.33 0.69
C ALA A 45 12.33 10.11 2.00
N ARG A 46 11.10 10.56 2.28
CA ARG A 46 10.71 11.28 3.50
C ARG A 46 9.88 10.45 4.47
N ILE A 47 9.64 9.19 4.14
CA ILE A 47 8.88 8.26 4.98
C ILE A 47 9.88 7.47 5.83
N HIS A 48 9.76 7.57 7.14
CA HIS A 48 10.67 6.91 8.08
C HIS A 48 10.11 5.59 8.63
N LEU A 49 8.77 5.47 8.67
CA LEU A 49 8.08 4.27 9.13
C LEU A 49 7.53 3.49 7.94
N TYR A 50 7.77 2.19 7.93
CA TYR A 50 7.31 1.32 6.85
C TYR A 50 5.78 1.28 6.74
N SER A 51 5.08 1.32 7.87
CA SER A 51 3.60 1.44 7.92
C SER A 51 3.09 2.73 7.28
N ASP A 52 3.84 3.83 7.40
CA ASP A 52 3.49 5.10 6.79
C ASP A 52 3.71 5.08 5.26
N MET A 53 4.67 4.29 4.78
CA MET A 53 4.85 4.06 3.35
C MET A 53 3.55 3.47 2.76
N TRP A 54 3.00 2.42 3.34
CA TRP A 54 1.76 1.80 2.90
C TRP A 54 0.54 2.71 3.01
N ARG A 55 0.52 3.59 4.00
CA ARG A 55 -0.60 4.53 4.23
C ARG A 55 -0.60 5.70 3.26
N TYR A 56 0.57 6.21 2.89
CA TYR A 56 0.69 7.48 2.18
C TYR A 56 1.26 7.37 0.77
N PHE A 57 1.79 6.23 0.38
CA PHE A 57 2.25 6.00 -0.99
C PHE A 57 1.08 5.89 -1.96
N ASP A 58 0.09 5.09 -1.62
CA ASP A 58 -1.17 4.98 -2.35
C ASP A 58 -2.35 5.05 -1.36
N GLU A 59 -2.73 6.28 -1.02
CA GLU A 59 -3.81 6.54 -0.07
C GLU A 59 -5.15 5.96 -0.55
N GLY A 60 -5.38 5.94 -1.86
CA GLY A 60 -6.58 5.37 -2.47
C GLY A 60 -6.68 3.87 -2.22
N LEU A 61 -5.62 3.14 -2.54
CA LEU A 61 -5.53 1.70 -2.31
C LEU A 61 -5.58 1.37 -0.81
N HIS A 62 -4.88 2.13 0.02
CA HIS A 62 -4.92 1.94 1.47
C HIS A 62 -6.34 2.10 2.02
N LYS A 63 -7.07 3.15 1.65
CA LYS A 63 -8.46 3.36 2.06
C LYS A 63 -9.39 2.27 1.56
N PHE A 64 -9.18 1.82 0.31
CA PHE A 64 -9.92 0.70 -0.25
C PHE A 64 -9.71 -0.58 0.56
N MET A 65 -8.47 -0.99 0.78
CA MET A 65 -8.16 -2.20 1.54
C MET A 65 -8.68 -2.11 2.98
N HIS A 66 -8.51 -0.96 3.62
CA HIS A 66 -9.00 -0.75 4.98
C HIS A 66 -10.52 -0.88 5.07
N ARG A 67 -11.26 -0.23 4.16
CA ARG A 67 -12.71 -0.19 4.19
C ARG A 67 -13.37 -1.50 3.73
N TYR A 68 -12.84 -2.13 2.69
CA TYR A 68 -13.49 -3.26 2.03
C TYR A 68 -12.91 -4.63 2.37
N ILE A 69 -11.71 -4.67 2.96
CA ILE A 69 -11.07 -5.93 3.36
C ILE A 69 -10.85 -5.95 4.87
N TYR A 70 -10.06 -5.01 5.40
CA TYR A 70 -9.66 -5.05 6.82
C TYR A 70 -10.86 -4.92 7.77
N LEU A 71 -11.69 -3.88 7.64
CA LEU A 71 -12.84 -3.67 8.52
C LEU A 71 -13.87 -4.80 8.46
N PRO A 72 -14.30 -5.31 7.27
CA PRO A 72 -15.19 -6.46 7.21
C PRO A 72 -14.64 -7.70 7.90
N VAL A 73 -13.36 -8.01 7.70
CA VAL A 73 -12.70 -9.14 8.38
C VAL A 73 -12.70 -8.94 9.89
N MET A 74 -12.35 -7.75 10.37
CA MET A 74 -12.38 -7.43 11.80
C MET A 74 -13.79 -7.52 12.40
N ASN A 75 -14.82 -7.13 11.65
CA ASN A 75 -16.21 -7.27 12.07
C ASN A 75 -16.62 -8.74 12.24
N VAL A 76 -16.25 -9.60 11.29
CA VAL A 76 -16.51 -11.05 11.35
C VAL A 76 -15.76 -11.70 12.52
N LEU A 77 -14.54 -11.26 12.79
CA LEU A 77 -13.70 -11.76 13.89
C LEU A 77 -14.10 -11.23 15.28
N GLY A 78 -15.18 -10.43 15.39
CA GLY A 78 -15.75 -10.02 16.67
C GLY A 78 -15.24 -8.71 17.26
N HIS A 79 -14.72 -7.80 16.45
CA HIS A 79 -14.28 -6.43 16.82
C HIS A 79 -13.27 -6.38 17.99
N SER A 80 -12.67 -7.51 18.32
CA SER A 80 -11.66 -7.56 19.37
C SER A 80 -10.38 -6.85 18.92
N ARG A 81 -9.87 -5.94 19.77
CA ARG A 81 -8.53 -5.34 19.57
C ARG A 81 -7.39 -6.34 19.86
N ASN A 82 -7.66 -7.63 19.74
CA ASN A 82 -6.65 -8.65 19.92
C ASN A 82 -5.65 -8.59 18.75
N LEU A 83 -4.36 -8.54 19.10
CA LEU A 83 -3.26 -8.53 18.13
C LEU A 83 -3.38 -9.67 17.11
N PHE A 84 -3.78 -10.85 17.56
CA PHE A 84 -3.94 -12.01 16.68
C PHE A 84 -4.98 -11.77 15.57
N MET A 85 -6.12 -11.17 15.89
CA MET A 85 -7.16 -10.83 14.91
C MET A 85 -6.69 -9.76 13.92
N GLN A 86 -5.93 -8.76 14.40
CA GLN A 86 -5.33 -7.74 13.54
C GLN A 86 -4.31 -8.36 12.56
N LEU A 87 -3.53 -9.34 13.02
CA LEU A 87 -2.58 -10.07 12.18
C LEU A 87 -3.31 -10.87 11.09
N ILE A 88 -4.39 -11.57 11.42
CA ILE A 88 -5.21 -12.28 10.42
C ILE A 88 -5.75 -11.31 9.37
N ALA A 89 -6.32 -10.18 9.79
CA ALA A 89 -6.84 -9.18 8.87
C ALA A 89 -5.74 -8.60 7.97
N ALA A 90 -4.54 -8.36 8.51
CA ALA A 90 -3.39 -7.91 7.75
C ALA A 90 -2.91 -8.96 6.74
N ILE A 91 -2.85 -10.25 7.13
CA ILE A 91 -2.52 -11.36 6.22
C ILE A 91 -3.50 -11.40 5.04
N ILE A 92 -4.79 -11.25 5.29
CA ILE A 92 -5.81 -11.24 4.23
C ILE A 92 -5.60 -10.03 3.30
N CYS A 93 -5.29 -8.84 3.83
CA CYS A 93 -4.97 -7.67 3.02
C CYS A 93 -3.75 -7.91 2.13
N PHE A 94 -2.66 -8.47 2.66
CA PHE A 94 -1.46 -8.76 1.87
C PHE A 94 -1.65 -9.91 0.89
N SER A 95 -2.51 -10.87 1.20
CA SER A 95 -2.92 -11.90 0.25
C SER A 95 -3.68 -11.29 -0.93
N PHE A 96 -4.55 -10.32 -0.69
CA PHE A 96 -5.21 -9.58 -1.75
C PHE A 96 -4.19 -8.82 -2.62
N VAL A 97 -3.23 -8.12 -2.00
CA VAL A 97 -2.16 -7.42 -2.74
C VAL A 97 -1.37 -8.38 -3.61
N TYR A 98 -1.01 -9.56 -3.09
CA TYR A 98 -0.33 -10.62 -3.84
C TYR A 98 -1.13 -11.09 -5.05
N LEU A 99 -2.42 -11.39 -4.87
CA LEU A 99 -3.30 -11.82 -5.95
C LEU A 99 -3.47 -10.74 -7.02
N TRP A 100 -3.62 -9.48 -6.58
CA TRP A 100 -3.81 -8.35 -7.48
C TRP A 100 -2.56 -8.03 -8.34
N HIS A 101 -1.37 -8.16 -7.76
CA HIS A 101 -0.10 -7.96 -8.50
C HIS A 101 0.29 -9.13 -9.41
N GLY A 102 -0.32 -10.29 -9.23
CA GLY A 102 -0.06 -11.51 -10.00
C GLY A 102 0.61 -12.62 -9.18
N ILE A 103 0.18 -13.84 -9.44
CA ILE A 103 0.62 -15.03 -8.71
C ILE A 103 2.00 -15.47 -9.22
N MET A 104 3.05 -14.77 -8.78
CA MET A 104 4.43 -15.08 -9.13
C MET A 104 5.32 -15.19 -7.87
N PRO A 105 6.35 -16.04 -7.86
CA PRO A 105 7.19 -16.26 -6.67
C PRO A 105 7.84 -14.98 -6.13
N HIS A 106 8.30 -14.10 -7.00
CA HIS A 106 8.92 -12.82 -6.59
C HIS A 106 7.90 -11.86 -5.96
N VAL A 107 6.65 -11.85 -6.44
CA VAL A 107 5.56 -11.04 -5.88
C VAL A 107 5.16 -11.59 -4.51
N PHE A 108 5.13 -12.91 -4.34
CA PHE A 108 4.91 -13.54 -3.04
C PHE A 108 5.98 -13.12 -2.03
N THR A 109 7.25 -13.27 -2.40
CA THR A 109 8.37 -12.86 -1.52
C THR A 109 8.29 -11.38 -1.16
N TRP A 110 8.02 -10.53 -2.14
CA TRP A 110 7.87 -9.09 -1.94
C TRP A 110 6.70 -8.79 -0.98
N SER A 111 5.52 -9.38 -1.19
CA SER A 111 4.34 -9.18 -0.33
C SER A 111 4.59 -9.67 1.10
N ALA A 112 5.23 -10.83 1.27
CA ALA A 112 5.57 -11.40 2.57
C ALA A 112 6.56 -10.51 3.34
N LEU A 113 7.61 -10.00 2.67
CA LEU A 113 8.57 -9.08 3.28
C LEU A 113 7.90 -7.76 3.69
N ASN A 114 6.96 -7.26 2.88
CA ASN A 114 6.18 -6.07 3.21
C ASN A 114 5.28 -6.29 4.42
N PHE A 115 4.63 -7.45 4.52
CA PHE A 115 3.86 -7.82 5.70
C PHE A 115 4.74 -7.84 6.96
N ILE A 116 5.91 -8.50 6.90
CA ILE A 116 6.85 -8.53 8.03
C ILE A 116 7.34 -7.13 8.42
N GLY A 117 7.57 -6.25 7.44
CA GLY A 117 8.02 -4.88 7.69
C GLY A 117 6.99 -3.97 8.38
N ILE A 118 5.73 -4.38 8.43
CA ILE A 118 4.65 -3.62 9.12
C ILE A 118 4.45 -4.10 10.57
N LEU A 119 4.88 -5.32 10.89
CA LEU A 119 4.80 -5.87 12.24
C LEU A 119 5.77 -5.19 13.21
#